data_198d95689734a0d4fafcc778558ce450
#
_entry.id   198d95689734a0d4fafcc778558ce450
#
_cell.length_a   1.000
_cell.length_b   1.000
_cell.length_c   1.000
_cell.angle_alpha   90.00
_cell.angle_beta   90.00
_cell.angle_gamma   90.00
#
_symmetry.space_group_name_H-M   'P 1'
#
loop_
_entity.id
_entity.type
_entity.pdbx_description
1 polymer ?
#
loop_
_entity_poly.entity_id
_entity_poly.type
_entity_poly.pdbx_seq_one_letter_code
_entity_poly.pdbx_strand_id
1 'polypeptide(L)'
;MRRGLLLGAAALAALSQAGCVERLLAIQSDPPGAAAYLDGEKVGTTPCEVPYTWYGTRLLVLELRGFNLVRHEVVLNPPWWQIIPIDFITDIVIPITIRDRMSVSYTLDPAPASPEEVDAVLERAAELRKRSVPPKE
;
A
#
# COMPACT_ATOMS: atom_id res chain seq x y z
N MET A 1 -48.86 -3.29 -27.31
CA MET A 1 -48.43 -3.92 -26.03
C MET A 1 -46.97 -4.49 -26.10
N ARG A 2 -46.55 -5.21 -27.15
CA ARG A 2 -45.16 -5.77 -27.26
C ARG A 2 -44.02 -4.75 -27.26
N ARG A 3 -44.25 -3.56 -27.89
CA ARG A 3 -43.20 -2.52 -27.96
C ARG A 3 -42.92 -1.84 -26.61
N GLY A 4 -43.93 -1.67 -25.76
CA GLY A 4 -43.74 -1.11 -24.42
C GLY A 4 -43.00 -2.07 -23.48
N LEU A 5 -43.23 -3.38 -23.62
CA LEU A 5 -42.54 -4.40 -22.85
C LEU A 5 -41.04 -4.49 -23.21
N LEU A 6 -40.71 -4.35 -24.49
CA LEU A 6 -39.31 -4.34 -24.97
C LEU A 6 -38.56 -3.09 -24.53
N LEU A 7 -39.18 -1.93 -24.51
CA LEU A 7 -38.59 -0.69 -24.00
C LEU A 7 -38.37 -0.74 -22.49
N GLY A 8 -39.29 -1.33 -21.73
CA GLY A 8 -39.15 -1.54 -20.30
C GLY A 8 -38.01 -2.51 -19.96
N ALA A 9 -37.88 -3.61 -20.69
CA ALA A 9 -36.80 -4.57 -20.52
C ALA A 9 -35.42 -3.97 -20.88
N ALA A 10 -35.32 -3.14 -21.95
CA ALA A 10 -34.12 -2.48 -22.34
C ALA A 10 -33.69 -1.41 -21.32
N ALA A 11 -34.62 -0.66 -20.74
CA ALA A 11 -34.36 0.29 -19.69
C ALA A 11 -33.86 -0.39 -18.40
N LEU A 12 -34.45 -1.52 -18.03
CA LEU A 12 -34.04 -2.33 -16.87
C LEU A 12 -32.62 -2.90 -17.06
N ALA A 13 -32.27 -3.37 -18.26
CA ALA A 13 -30.95 -3.88 -18.60
C ALA A 13 -29.88 -2.79 -18.63
N ALA A 14 -30.25 -1.53 -18.95
CA ALA A 14 -29.32 -0.41 -18.93
C ALA A 14 -28.96 0.07 -17.50
N LEU A 15 -29.86 -0.11 -16.53
CA LEU A 15 -29.60 0.25 -15.13
C LEU A 15 -28.70 -0.75 -14.40
N SER A 16 -28.56 -1.99 -14.89
CA SER A 16 -27.77 -3.04 -14.23
C SER A 16 -26.25 -2.93 -14.42
N GLN A 17 -25.75 -1.94 -15.16
CA GLN A 17 -24.32 -1.79 -15.48
C GLN A 17 -23.53 -0.89 -14.51
N ALA A 18 -24.14 -0.36 -13.45
CA ALA A 18 -23.56 0.74 -12.67
C ALA A 18 -22.93 0.36 -11.31
N GLY A 19 -22.83 -0.91 -10.97
CA GLY A 19 -22.25 -1.36 -9.69
C GLY A 19 -20.77 -1.71 -9.81
N CYS A 20 -19.86 -0.79 -9.44
CA CYS A 20 -18.42 -1.09 -9.28
C CYS A 20 -18.04 -0.96 -7.81
N VAL A 21 -17.51 -2.01 -7.20
CA VAL A 21 -16.85 -1.93 -5.89
C VAL A 21 -15.37 -1.62 -6.13
N GLU A 22 -14.94 -0.47 -5.67
CA GLU A 22 -13.55 -0.04 -5.74
C GLU A 22 -12.89 -0.31 -4.37
N ARG A 23 -11.91 -1.21 -4.34
CA ARG A 23 -11.15 -1.58 -3.15
C ARG A 23 -9.74 -1.05 -3.28
N LEU A 24 -9.33 -0.19 -2.32
CA LEU A 24 -8.02 0.48 -2.34
C LEU A 24 -7.29 0.25 -1.01
N LEU A 25 -6.05 -0.18 -1.09
CA LEU A 25 -5.10 -0.25 0.02
C LEU A 25 -4.17 0.96 -0.06
N ALA A 26 -4.32 1.91 0.87
CA ALA A 26 -3.42 3.04 1.03
C ALA A 26 -2.24 2.63 1.92
N ILE A 27 -1.03 2.69 1.37
CA ILE A 27 0.22 2.33 2.05
C ILE A 27 1.01 3.59 2.34
N GLN A 28 1.34 3.81 3.61
CA GLN A 28 2.13 4.95 4.07
C GLN A 28 3.37 4.47 4.83
N SER A 29 4.44 5.26 4.79
CA SER A 29 5.64 5.03 5.60
C SER A 29 6.18 6.33 6.16
N ASP A 30 6.85 6.23 7.29
CA ASP A 30 7.63 7.30 7.88
C ASP A 30 9.09 6.83 8.08
N PRO A 31 10.04 7.43 7.35
CA PRO A 31 9.91 8.48 6.35
C PRO A 31 9.23 7.99 5.06
N PRO A 32 8.63 8.91 4.28
CA PRO A 32 8.04 8.58 2.99
C PRO A 32 9.09 8.26 1.93
N GLY A 33 8.67 7.64 0.82
CA GLY A 33 9.57 7.33 -0.29
C GLY A 33 10.07 5.88 -0.30
N ALA A 34 9.54 5.01 0.56
CA ALA A 34 9.85 3.58 0.53
C ALA A 34 9.23 2.88 -0.68
N ALA A 35 9.97 2.03 -1.34
CA ALA A 35 9.45 1.13 -2.35
C ALA A 35 8.56 0.09 -1.67
N ALA A 36 7.30 -0.01 -2.12
CA ALA A 36 6.31 -0.94 -1.59
C ALA A 36 6.16 -2.15 -2.52
N TYR A 37 6.25 -3.34 -1.93
CA TYR A 37 6.04 -4.61 -2.60
C TYR A 37 4.90 -5.35 -1.90
N LEU A 38 3.94 -5.84 -2.66
CA LEU A 38 2.83 -6.64 -2.16
C LEU A 38 2.92 -8.03 -2.79
N ASP A 39 3.03 -9.08 -1.96
CA ASP A 39 3.25 -10.46 -2.40
C ASP A 39 4.45 -10.64 -3.36
N GLY A 40 5.48 -9.81 -3.21
CA GLY A 40 6.69 -9.85 -4.04
C GLY A 40 6.63 -9.00 -5.32
N GLU A 41 5.48 -8.41 -5.64
CA GLU A 41 5.33 -7.50 -6.77
C GLU A 41 5.45 -6.05 -6.30
N LYS A 42 6.25 -5.24 -7.03
CA LYS A 42 6.38 -3.81 -6.75
C LYS A 42 5.10 -3.06 -7.13
N VAL A 43 4.43 -2.51 -6.13
CA VAL A 43 3.14 -1.81 -6.32
C VAL A 43 3.25 -0.29 -6.33
N GLY A 44 4.36 0.26 -5.83
CA GLY A 44 4.58 1.71 -5.86
C GLY A 44 5.67 2.19 -4.92
N THR A 45 5.58 3.47 -4.60
CA THR A 45 6.45 4.16 -3.63
C THR A 45 5.55 4.92 -2.66
N THR A 46 5.82 4.79 -1.37
CA THR A 46 4.99 5.40 -0.32
C THR A 46 5.08 6.94 -0.32
N PRO A 47 3.94 7.64 -0.13
CA PRO A 47 2.58 7.09 0.00
C PRO A 47 2.00 6.65 -1.34
N CYS A 48 1.36 5.48 -1.40
CA CYS A 48 0.72 4.97 -2.62
C CYS A 48 -0.61 4.27 -2.30
N GLU A 49 -1.48 4.20 -3.31
CA GLU A 49 -2.76 3.49 -3.25
C GLU A 49 -2.73 2.33 -4.26
N VAL A 50 -3.10 1.15 -3.80
CA VAL A 50 -3.04 -0.08 -4.58
C VAL A 50 -4.44 -0.69 -4.65
N PRO A 51 -5.01 -0.90 -5.84
CA PRO A 51 -6.27 -1.60 -5.96
C PRO A 51 -6.08 -3.09 -5.61
N TYR A 52 -7.02 -3.66 -4.89
CA TYR A 52 -7.03 -5.10 -4.61
C TYR A 52 -8.38 -5.73 -4.93
N THR A 53 -8.34 -6.99 -5.37
CA THR A 53 -9.55 -7.73 -5.77
C THR A 53 -9.98 -8.72 -4.69
N TRP A 54 -9.02 -9.33 -3.99
CA TRP A 54 -9.28 -10.42 -3.07
C TRP A 54 -8.92 -10.03 -1.64
N TYR A 55 -9.79 -10.37 -0.70
CA TYR A 55 -9.52 -10.30 0.72
C TYR A 55 -8.58 -11.44 1.15
N GLY A 56 -7.95 -11.29 2.28
CA GLY A 56 -7.03 -12.28 2.85
C GLY A 56 -5.75 -11.63 3.37
N THR A 57 -4.81 -12.46 3.76
CA THR A 57 -3.50 -12.01 4.25
C THR A 57 -2.56 -11.80 3.08
N ARG A 58 -1.94 -10.63 3.02
CA ARG A 58 -0.97 -10.22 2.00
C ARG A 58 0.35 -9.86 2.65
N LEU A 59 1.46 -10.27 2.05
CA LEU A 59 2.78 -9.88 2.52
C LEU A 59 3.18 -8.52 1.94
N LEU A 60 3.25 -7.52 2.82
CA LEU A 60 3.77 -6.19 2.48
C LEU A 60 5.23 -6.10 2.86
N VAL A 61 6.06 -5.66 1.93
CA VAL A 61 7.48 -5.37 2.15
C VAL A 61 7.74 -3.92 1.77
N LEU A 62 8.37 -3.17 2.69
CA LEU A 62 8.79 -1.80 2.47
C LEU A 62 10.32 -1.73 2.48
N GLU A 63 10.87 -1.14 1.44
CA GLU A 63 12.31 -0.98 1.25
C GLU A 63 12.65 0.49 1.03
N LEU A 64 13.51 1.05 1.90
CA LEU A 64 14.04 2.39 1.76
C LEU A 64 15.54 2.36 2.01
N ARG A 65 16.33 3.00 1.14
CA ARG A 65 17.77 3.04 1.27
C ARG A 65 18.20 3.72 2.58
N GLY A 66 19.05 3.05 3.35
CA GLY A 66 19.51 3.53 4.66
C GLY A 66 18.57 3.17 5.81
N PHE A 67 17.53 2.38 5.56
CA PHE A 67 16.58 1.90 6.56
C PHE A 67 16.48 0.38 6.54
N ASN A 68 16.07 -0.19 7.66
CA ASN A 68 15.81 -1.62 7.77
C ASN A 68 14.61 -2.00 6.90
N LEU A 69 14.71 -3.15 6.26
CA LEU A 69 13.61 -3.71 5.48
C LEU A 69 12.47 -4.12 6.43
N VAL A 70 11.29 -3.58 6.19
CA VAL A 70 10.07 -3.89 6.96
C VAL A 70 9.26 -4.95 6.21
N ARG A 71 8.90 -6.03 6.89
CA ARG A 71 8.01 -7.08 6.40
C ARG A 71 6.83 -7.21 7.33
N HIS A 72 5.62 -7.04 6.80
CA HIS A 72 4.38 -7.16 7.57
C HIS A 72 3.32 -7.91 6.79
N GLU A 73 2.57 -8.74 7.50
CA GLU A 73 1.36 -9.36 6.96
C GLU A 73 0.19 -8.40 7.17
N VAL A 74 -0.35 -7.92 6.06
CA VAL A 74 -1.55 -7.07 6.05
C VAL A 74 -2.76 -7.96 5.86
N VAL A 75 -3.65 -7.97 6.85
CA VAL A 75 -4.91 -8.72 6.80
C VAL A 75 -6.00 -7.83 6.23
N LEU A 76 -6.43 -8.12 5.02
CA LEU A 76 -7.54 -7.47 4.35
C LEU A 76 -8.82 -8.21 4.71
N ASN A 77 -9.58 -7.69 5.66
CA ASN A 77 -10.82 -8.32 6.11
C ASN A 77 -12.01 -7.84 5.27
N PRO A 78 -12.90 -8.76 4.85
CA PRO A 78 -14.14 -8.36 4.22
C PRO A 78 -15.01 -7.58 5.21
N PRO A 79 -15.63 -6.48 4.79
CA PRO A 79 -16.56 -5.76 5.63
C PRO A 79 -17.82 -6.61 5.92
N TRP A 80 -18.50 -6.32 7.04
CA TRP A 80 -19.63 -7.10 7.51
C TRP A 80 -20.82 -7.20 6.53
N TRP A 81 -20.94 -6.23 5.61
CA TRP A 81 -22.01 -6.25 4.59
C TRP A 81 -21.74 -7.22 3.43
N GLN A 82 -20.53 -7.79 3.33
CA GLN A 82 -20.21 -8.86 2.37
C GLN A 82 -20.47 -10.26 2.92
N ILE A 83 -21.20 -10.38 4.04
CA ILE A 83 -21.62 -11.66 4.57
C ILE A 83 -22.93 -12.06 3.88
N ILE A 84 -22.96 -13.24 3.26
CA ILE A 84 -24.16 -13.85 2.67
C ILE A 84 -25.29 -13.94 3.73
N PRO A 85 -26.54 -13.43 3.47
CA PRO A 85 -27.16 -13.09 2.18
C PRO A 85 -27.18 -11.59 1.82
N ILE A 86 -26.54 -10.73 2.59
CA ILE A 86 -26.63 -9.26 2.43
C ILE A 86 -25.95 -8.82 1.14
N ASP A 87 -24.84 -9.49 0.77
CA ASP A 87 -24.06 -9.26 -0.44
C ASP A 87 -24.91 -9.31 -1.72
N PHE A 88 -25.79 -10.30 -1.80
CA PHE A 88 -26.72 -10.46 -2.93
C PHE A 88 -27.70 -9.29 -3.08
N ILE A 89 -28.15 -8.71 -1.96
CA ILE A 89 -29.08 -7.58 -1.97
C ILE A 89 -28.37 -6.28 -2.32
N THR A 90 -27.15 -6.07 -1.80
CA THR A 90 -26.37 -4.86 -2.04
C THR A 90 -25.86 -4.77 -3.47
N ASP A 91 -25.45 -5.87 -4.07
CA ASP A 91 -24.93 -5.88 -5.43
C ASP A 91 -26.01 -5.76 -6.51
N ILE A 92 -27.23 -6.25 -6.24
CA ILE A 92 -28.30 -6.27 -7.24
C ILE A 92 -29.29 -5.11 -7.07
N VAL A 93 -29.62 -4.74 -5.81
CA VAL A 93 -30.72 -3.81 -5.53
C VAL A 93 -30.24 -2.36 -5.42
N ILE A 94 -28.99 -2.15 -5.03
CA ILE A 94 -28.46 -0.81 -4.76
C ILE A 94 -27.27 -0.51 -5.69
N PRO A 95 -27.48 0.17 -6.83
CA PRO A 95 -26.39 0.56 -7.74
C PRO A 95 -25.57 1.72 -7.16
N ILE A 96 -24.91 1.49 -6.01
CA ILE A 96 -24.01 2.46 -5.38
C ILE A 96 -22.59 1.94 -5.50
N THR A 97 -21.69 2.80 -5.95
CA THR A 97 -20.24 2.51 -5.90
C THR A 97 -19.79 2.51 -4.45
N ILE A 98 -19.59 1.34 -3.87
CA ILE A 98 -19.04 1.20 -2.50
C ILE A 98 -17.52 1.27 -2.61
N ARG A 99 -16.93 2.27 -1.96
CA ARG A 99 -15.48 2.41 -1.85
C ARG A 99 -15.02 1.81 -0.53
N ASP A 100 -14.31 0.69 -0.62
CA ASP A 100 -13.63 0.08 0.51
C ASP A 100 -12.16 0.54 0.50
N ARG A 101 -11.82 1.44 1.42
CA ARG A 101 -10.47 1.98 1.55
C ARG A 101 -9.87 1.55 2.87
N MET A 102 -8.83 0.73 2.81
CA MET A 102 -8.02 0.34 3.94
C MET A 102 -6.71 1.15 3.93
N SER A 103 -6.26 1.61 5.08
CA SER A 103 -4.99 2.33 5.22
C SER A 103 -4.07 1.64 6.21
N VAL A 104 -2.80 1.53 5.85
CA VAL A 104 -1.74 1.00 6.71
C VAL A 104 -0.57 2.00 6.73
N SER A 105 0.02 2.20 7.91
CA SER A 105 1.16 3.09 8.11
C SER A 105 2.23 2.39 8.92
N TYR A 106 3.49 2.49 8.46
CA TYR A 106 4.64 1.87 9.10
C TYR A 106 5.76 2.86 9.28
N THR A 107 6.39 2.84 10.46
CA THR A 107 7.63 3.58 10.72
C THR A 107 8.81 2.70 10.32
N LEU A 108 9.76 3.28 9.59
CA LEU A 108 10.98 2.60 9.17
C LEU A 108 12.12 2.97 10.12
N ASP A 109 12.76 1.98 10.69
CA ASP A 109 13.93 2.19 11.54
C ASP A 109 15.19 2.37 10.69
N PRO A 110 16.05 3.33 10.99
CA PRO A 110 17.32 3.48 10.29
C PRO A 110 18.15 2.20 10.38
N ALA A 111 18.72 1.78 9.25
CA ALA A 111 19.67 0.68 9.25
C ALA A 111 20.97 1.11 9.94
N PRO A 112 21.60 0.26 10.75
CA PRO A 112 22.93 0.55 11.26
C PRO A 112 23.88 0.73 10.07
N ALA A 113 24.79 1.70 10.18
CA ALA A 113 25.80 1.92 9.15
C ALA A 113 26.59 0.62 8.92
N SER A 114 26.83 0.27 7.66
CA SER A 114 27.63 -0.91 7.35
C SER A 114 29.01 -0.81 7.98
N PRO A 115 29.66 -1.91 8.36
CA PRO A 115 31.02 -1.88 8.89
C PRO A 115 31.99 -1.10 7.99
N GLU A 116 31.84 -1.23 6.68
CA GLU A 116 32.65 -0.53 5.68
C GLU A 116 32.43 0.99 5.71
N GLU A 117 31.17 1.45 5.88
CA GLU A 117 30.87 2.87 6.04
C GLU A 117 31.41 3.43 7.35
N VAL A 118 31.35 2.65 8.44
CA VAL A 118 31.94 3.04 9.73
C VAL A 118 33.43 3.17 9.63
N ASP A 119 34.12 2.22 9.01
CA ASP A 119 35.60 2.26 8.82
C ASP A 119 36.01 3.46 7.96
N ALA A 120 35.28 3.74 6.87
CA ALA A 120 35.55 4.93 6.03
C ALA A 120 35.37 6.25 6.80
N VAL A 121 34.39 6.34 7.69
CA VAL A 121 34.21 7.51 8.56
C VAL A 121 35.35 7.62 9.59
N LEU A 122 35.74 6.50 10.18
CA LEU A 122 36.85 6.45 11.14
C LEU A 122 38.19 6.86 10.52
N GLU A 123 38.50 6.40 9.30
CA GLU A 123 39.68 6.81 8.56
C GLU A 123 39.69 8.31 8.28
N ARG A 124 38.55 8.86 7.82
CA ARG A 124 38.41 10.30 7.56
C ARG A 124 38.56 11.12 8.84
N ALA A 125 38.00 10.64 9.95
CA ALA A 125 38.13 11.28 11.26
C ALA A 125 39.60 11.25 11.76
N ALA A 126 40.31 10.15 11.55
CA ALA A 126 41.74 10.03 11.89
C ALA A 126 42.59 11.01 11.08
N GLU A 127 42.32 11.14 9.78
CA GLU A 127 43.03 12.09 8.92
C GLU A 127 42.77 13.54 9.33
N LEU A 128 41.55 13.90 9.65
CA LEU A 128 41.22 15.24 10.16
C LEU A 128 41.91 15.53 11.49
N ARG A 129 42.02 14.54 12.37
CA ARG A 129 42.75 14.68 13.65
C ARG A 129 44.24 14.94 13.44
N LYS A 130 44.87 14.28 12.47
CA LYS A 130 46.26 14.54 12.12
C LYS A 130 46.52 15.98 11.64
N ARG A 131 45.55 16.53 10.88
CA ARG A 131 45.63 17.91 10.37
C ARG A 131 45.32 18.96 11.45
N SER A 132 44.53 18.63 12.45
CA SER A 132 44.11 19.57 13.50
C SER A 132 45.10 19.69 14.68
N VAL A 133 46.06 18.75 14.80
CA VAL A 133 47.10 18.81 15.84
C VAL A 133 48.28 19.63 15.29
N PRO A 134 48.56 20.84 15.83
CA PRO A 134 49.74 21.59 15.41
C PRO A 134 51.01 20.83 15.80
N PRO A 135 52.10 20.92 14.99
CA PRO A 135 53.38 20.31 15.33
C PRO A 135 53.86 20.86 16.67
N LYS A 136 54.23 19.96 17.59
CA LYS A 136 54.89 20.39 18.84
C LYS A 136 56.25 20.94 18.44
N GLU A 137 56.48 22.24 18.69
CA GLU A 137 57.82 22.85 18.73
C GLU A 137 58.66 22.26 19.87
#